data_fd7fd511dc24e0700ad826eeb62fdc87
#
_entry.id   fd7fd511dc24e0700ad826eeb62fdc87
#
_cell.length_a   1.000
_cell.length_b   1.000
_cell.length_c   1.000
_cell.angle_alpha   90.00
_cell.angle_beta   90.00
_cell.angle_gamma   90.00
#
_symmetry.space_group_name_H-M   'P 1'
#
loop_
_entity.id
_entity.type
_entity.pdbx_description
1 polymer ?
#
loop_
_entity_poly.entity_id
_entity_poly.type
_entity_poly.pdbx_seq_one_letter_code
_entity_poly.pdbx_strand_id
1 'polypeptide(L)'
;MSQNQPNTPPGGRAQRFESYDCSEGCPVEAALELIGGKWKGVVLYHLVDGTKRFNELKRLCGSVTQRTLTKQLRELEADGLINRTVYAVVPPKVEYALTEKGQSFVPVLMALREWGREHALTCLLYTSDAADE
;
A
#
# COMPACT_ATOMS: atom_id res chain seq x y z
N MET A 1 7.48 4.68 -29.66
CA MET A 1 7.62 4.60 -29.37
C MET A 1 7.70 4.06 -28.77
N SER A 2 7.78 3.75 -28.46
CA SER A 2 7.85 3.33 -27.89
C SER A 2 8.12 2.89 -27.25
N GLN A 3 8.30 2.81 -27.02
CA GLN A 3 8.52 2.50 -26.38
C GLN A 3 8.41 1.75 -25.58
N ASN A 4 8.35 1.41 -25.79
CA ASN A 4 8.25 0.67 -25.10
C ASN A 4 8.71 0.33 -24.09
N GLN A 5 8.65 0.12 -23.74
CA GLN A 5 9.07 -0.07 -22.43
C GLN A 5 9.52 -1.44 -22.20
N PRO A 6 10.68 -1.78 -22.60
CA PRO A 6 11.16 -3.15 -22.56
C PRO A 6 11.31 -3.70 -21.15
N ASN A 7 11.43 -2.82 -20.18
CA ASN A 7 11.61 -3.32 -18.82
C ASN A 7 10.31 -3.48 -18.07
N THR A 8 9.19 -3.41 -18.77
CA THR A 8 7.91 -3.68 -18.13
C THR A 8 7.84 -5.16 -17.79
N PRO A 9 7.58 -5.51 -16.54
CA PRO A 9 7.52 -6.91 -16.17
C PRO A 9 6.39 -7.63 -16.88
N PRO A 10 6.55 -8.90 -17.19
CA PRO A 10 5.45 -9.66 -17.76
C PRO A 10 4.25 -9.63 -16.85
N GLY A 11 3.08 -9.35 -17.42
CA GLY A 11 1.90 -9.15 -16.63
C GLY A 11 2.00 -7.94 -15.73
N GLY A 12 2.90 -7.02 -16.08
CA GLY A 12 3.22 -5.92 -15.21
C GLY A 12 2.13 -4.92 -15.03
N ARG A 13 2.41 -3.99 -14.14
CA ARG A 13 1.42 -3.01 -13.73
C ARG A 13 1.04 -2.07 -14.86
N ALA A 14 2.03 -1.73 -15.69
CA ALA A 14 1.76 -0.83 -16.80
C ALA A 14 0.70 -1.41 -17.72
N GLN A 15 0.76 -2.73 -17.96
CA GLN A 15 -0.21 -3.37 -18.84
C GLN A 15 -1.60 -3.32 -18.27
N ARG A 16 -1.70 -3.38 -16.97
CA ARG A 16 -2.98 -3.31 -16.29
C ARG A 16 -3.72 -2.03 -16.63
N PHE A 17 -2.99 -0.96 -16.91
CA PHE A 17 -3.58 0.35 -17.15
C PHE A 17 -3.74 0.67 -18.64
N GLU A 18 -3.35 -0.23 -19.51
CA GLU A 18 -3.44 0.05 -20.94
C GLU A 18 -4.87 0.17 -21.43
N SER A 19 -5.80 -0.50 -20.75
CA SER A 19 -7.20 -0.44 -21.15
C SER A 19 -7.88 0.84 -20.67
N TYR A 20 -7.19 1.66 -19.91
CA TYR A 20 -7.77 2.90 -19.41
C TYR A 20 -7.83 3.92 -20.54
N ASP A 21 -8.96 4.57 -20.65
CA ASP A 21 -9.18 5.50 -21.75
C ASP A 21 -8.89 6.95 -21.39
N CYS A 22 -8.34 7.16 -20.21
CA CYS A 22 -7.96 8.50 -19.74
C CYS A 22 -9.15 9.44 -19.62
N SER A 23 -10.34 8.87 -19.41
CA SER A 23 -11.49 9.67 -19.09
C SER A 23 -11.30 10.27 -17.68
N GLU A 24 -12.21 11.13 -17.28
CA GLU A 24 -12.03 11.85 -16.03
C GLU A 24 -11.96 10.93 -14.82
N GLY A 25 -12.61 9.79 -14.87
CA GLY A 25 -12.58 8.86 -13.76
C GLY A 25 -11.37 7.94 -13.74
N CYS A 26 -10.62 7.87 -14.84
CA CYS A 26 -9.49 6.96 -14.94
C CYS A 26 -8.43 7.16 -13.85
N PRO A 27 -8.05 8.40 -13.51
CA PRO A 27 -7.04 8.54 -12.46
C PRO A 27 -7.47 7.97 -11.13
N VAL A 28 -8.76 8.08 -10.81
CA VAL A 28 -9.27 7.50 -9.56
C VAL A 28 -9.18 5.99 -9.64
N GLU A 29 -9.61 5.41 -10.75
CA GLU A 29 -9.53 3.97 -10.95
C GLU A 29 -8.10 3.48 -10.83
N ALA A 30 -7.18 4.19 -11.48
CA ALA A 30 -5.78 3.79 -11.46
C ALA A 30 -5.21 3.82 -10.06
N ALA A 31 -5.53 4.86 -9.29
CA ALA A 31 -5.06 4.95 -7.93
C ALA A 31 -5.62 3.82 -7.08
N LEU A 32 -6.90 3.53 -7.22
CA LEU A 32 -7.51 2.44 -6.48
C LEU A 32 -6.91 1.09 -6.87
N GLU A 33 -6.52 0.95 -8.13
CA GLU A 33 -5.89 -0.27 -8.58
C GLU A 33 -4.55 -0.50 -7.87
N LEU A 34 -3.80 0.57 -7.67
CA LEU A 34 -2.50 0.47 -7.02
C LEU A 34 -2.60 0.13 -5.55
N ILE A 35 -3.64 0.55 -4.89
CA ILE A 35 -3.80 0.30 -3.46
C ILE A 35 -4.97 -0.61 -3.15
N GLY A 36 -5.48 -1.29 -4.18
CA GLY A 36 -6.64 -2.13 -4.01
C GLY A 36 -6.41 -3.30 -3.09
N GLY A 37 -7.50 -3.90 -2.66
CA GLY A 37 -7.43 -4.98 -1.71
C GLY A 37 -7.45 -4.45 -0.29
N LYS A 38 -7.42 -5.39 0.64
CA LYS A 38 -7.61 -5.04 2.03
C LYS A 38 -6.34 -4.48 2.68
N TRP A 39 -5.18 -4.98 2.26
CA TRP A 39 -3.99 -4.76 3.06
C TRP A 39 -2.99 -3.74 2.52
N LYS A 40 -3.04 -3.43 1.22
CA LYS A 40 -2.02 -2.56 0.64
C LYS A 40 -2.01 -1.17 1.28
N GLY A 41 -3.19 -0.57 1.40
CA GLY A 41 -3.27 0.73 2.05
C GLY A 41 -2.81 0.68 3.49
N VAL A 42 -3.16 -0.39 4.19
CA VAL A 42 -2.78 -0.54 5.59
C VAL A 42 -1.27 -0.66 5.72
N VAL A 43 -0.65 -1.45 4.83
CA VAL A 43 0.80 -1.59 4.85
C VAL A 43 1.48 -0.26 4.60
N LEU A 44 1.01 0.47 3.59
CA LEU A 44 1.60 1.77 3.29
C LEU A 44 1.46 2.72 4.49
N TYR A 45 0.31 2.67 5.14
CA TYR A 45 0.10 3.51 6.31
C TYR A 45 1.13 3.22 7.40
N HIS A 46 1.39 1.94 7.65
CA HIS A 46 2.34 1.58 8.69
C HIS A 46 3.79 1.93 8.33
N LEU A 47 4.07 2.18 7.05
CA LEU A 47 5.39 2.59 6.62
C LEU A 47 5.58 4.10 6.65
N VAL A 48 4.52 4.85 6.94
CA VAL A 48 4.61 6.32 6.92
C VAL A 48 5.64 6.83 7.93
N ASP A 49 5.70 6.20 9.10
CA ASP A 49 6.60 6.70 10.14
C ASP A 49 7.97 6.05 10.08
N GLY A 50 8.26 5.27 9.07
CA GLY A 50 9.61 4.75 8.91
C GLY A 50 9.68 3.33 8.43
N THR A 51 10.90 2.87 8.32
CA THR A 51 11.23 1.53 7.84
C THR A 51 10.72 0.47 8.80
N LYS A 52 10.22 -0.62 8.25
CA LYS A 52 9.72 -1.74 9.05
C LYS A 52 10.22 -3.06 8.48
N ARG A 53 10.39 -4.01 9.38
CA ARG A 53 10.69 -5.38 8.98
C ARG A 53 9.40 -6.13 8.73
N PHE A 54 9.53 -7.26 8.04
CA PHE A 54 8.37 -8.07 7.71
C PHE A 54 7.54 -8.43 8.95
N ASN A 55 8.20 -8.90 9.99
CA ASN A 55 7.48 -9.32 11.18
C ASN A 55 6.81 -8.16 11.91
N GLU A 56 7.42 -6.98 11.82
CA GLU A 56 6.80 -5.80 12.40
C GLU A 56 5.52 -5.46 11.64
N LEU A 57 5.60 -5.49 10.31
CA LEU A 57 4.42 -5.21 9.49
C LEU A 57 3.33 -6.24 9.76
N LYS A 58 3.71 -7.51 9.88
CA LYS A 58 2.74 -8.54 10.15
C LYS A 58 2.03 -8.31 11.46
N ARG A 59 2.78 -7.95 12.48
CA ARG A 59 2.20 -7.67 13.79
C ARG A 59 1.28 -6.45 13.74
N LEU A 60 1.73 -5.40 13.08
CA LEU A 60 0.95 -4.16 13.00
C LEU A 60 -0.33 -4.35 12.21
N CYS A 61 -0.29 -5.16 11.17
CA CYS A 61 -1.48 -5.42 10.36
C CYS A 61 -2.47 -6.34 11.06
N GLY A 62 -2.00 -7.11 12.02
CA GLY A 62 -2.90 -7.94 12.80
C GLY A 62 -3.21 -9.26 12.14
N SER A 63 -4.38 -9.38 11.56
CA SER A 63 -4.88 -10.68 11.11
C SER A 63 -4.40 -11.10 9.72
N VAL A 64 -3.50 -10.36 9.11
CA VAL A 64 -3.00 -10.74 7.80
C VAL A 64 -2.15 -12.02 7.91
N THR A 65 -2.30 -12.92 6.93
CA THR A 65 -1.47 -14.10 6.90
C THR A 65 -0.12 -13.77 6.30
N GLN A 66 0.87 -14.60 6.60
CA GLN A 66 2.19 -14.41 6.02
C GLN A 66 2.14 -14.43 4.49
N ARG A 67 1.36 -15.36 3.96
CA ARG A 67 1.25 -15.50 2.51
C ARG A 67 0.67 -14.25 1.87
N THR A 68 -0.41 -13.75 2.45
CA THR A 68 -1.07 -12.56 1.92
C THR A 68 -0.16 -11.35 2.03
N LEU A 69 0.49 -11.18 3.18
CA LEU A 69 1.38 -10.03 3.34
C LEU A 69 2.53 -10.08 2.36
N THR A 70 3.12 -11.26 2.16
CA THR A 70 4.20 -11.42 1.19
C THR A 70 3.74 -11.00 -0.20
N LYS A 71 2.55 -11.46 -0.58
CA LYS A 71 2.02 -11.11 -1.90
C LYS A 71 1.80 -9.62 -2.04
N GLN A 72 1.19 -9.01 -1.02
CA GLN A 72 0.92 -7.58 -1.07
C GLN A 72 2.21 -6.76 -1.14
N LEU A 73 3.21 -7.16 -0.37
CA LEU A 73 4.49 -6.46 -0.39
C LEU A 73 5.16 -6.56 -1.75
N ARG A 74 5.10 -7.74 -2.38
CA ARG A 74 5.67 -7.90 -3.70
C ARG A 74 4.98 -7.00 -4.72
N GLU A 75 3.68 -6.90 -4.63
CA GLU A 75 2.94 -6.06 -5.56
C GLU A 75 3.24 -4.59 -5.34
N LEU A 76 3.31 -4.17 -4.09
CA LEU A 76 3.65 -2.78 -3.79
C LEU A 76 5.05 -2.44 -4.27
N GLU A 77 5.98 -3.36 -4.11
CA GLU A 77 7.33 -3.16 -4.59
C GLU A 77 7.36 -3.08 -6.12
N ALA A 78 6.63 -3.97 -6.79
CA ALA A 78 6.56 -3.97 -8.24
C ALA A 78 5.95 -2.68 -8.77
N ASP A 79 5.02 -2.11 -8.04
CA ASP A 79 4.41 -0.84 -8.44
C ASP A 79 5.26 0.37 -8.08
N GLY A 80 6.38 0.13 -7.42
CA GLY A 80 7.30 1.20 -7.09
C GLY A 80 6.91 2.03 -5.88
N LEU A 81 6.02 1.52 -5.06
CA LEU A 81 5.58 2.27 -3.88
C LEU A 81 6.43 2.00 -2.66
N ILE A 82 7.09 0.85 -2.61
CA ILE A 82 7.97 0.53 -1.49
C ILE A 82 9.28 -0.04 -2.02
N ASN A 83 10.32 0.09 -1.19
CA ASN A 83 11.62 -0.52 -1.40
C ASN A 83 11.78 -1.68 -0.45
N ARG A 84 12.43 -2.71 -0.95
CA ARG A 84 12.80 -3.86 -0.14
C ARG A 84 14.31 -3.91 -0.10
N THR A 85 14.88 -3.82 1.09
CA THR A 85 16.32 -3.83 1.26
C THR A 85 16.72 -5.09 2.02
N VAL A 86 17.63 -5.85 1.43
CA VAL A 86 18.12 -7.08 2.05
C VAL A 86 19.52 -6.82 2.55
N TYR A 87 19.74 -7.14 3.82
CA TYR A 87 21.07 -6.97 4.44
C TYR A 87 21.72 -8.34 4.55
N ALA A 88 22.95 -8.42 4.07
CA ALA A 88 23.70 -9.66 4.09
C ALA A 88 24.35 -9.85 5.45
N VAL A 89 23.53 -10.12 6.44
CA VAL A 89 23.99 -10.37 7.79
C VAL A 89 23.44 -11.70 8.25
N VAL A 90 23.83 -12.15 9.42
CA VAL A 90 23.36 -13.42 9.96
C VAL A 90 22.71 -13.15 11.30
N PRO A 91 21.41 -13.41 11.44
CA PRO A 91 20.49 -13.87 10.41
C PRO A 91 20.17 -12.77 9.40
N PRO A 92 19.70 -13.13 8.21
CA PRO A 92 19.39 -12.14 7.18
C PRO A 92 18.33 -11.15 7.67
N LYS A 93 18.47 -9.93 7.22
CA LYS A 93 17.54 -8.86 7.60
C LYS A 93 16.95 -8.26 6.34
N VAL A 94 15.63 -8.12 6.32
CA VAL A 94 14.92 -7.52 5.20
C VAL A 94 14.08 -6.38 5.75
N GLU A 95 14.19 -5.22 5.13
CA GLU A 95 13.45 -4.05 5.55
C GLU A 95 12.67 -3.46 4.40
N TYR A 96 11.54 -2.87 4.73
CA TYR A 96 10.66 -2.23 3.76
C TYR A 96 10.48 -0.76 4.13
N ALA A 97 10.49 0.09 3.11
CA ALA A 97 10.32 1.52 3.30
C ALA A 97 9.60 2.10 2.10
N LEU A 98 8.95 3.24 2.30
CA LEU A 98 8.29 3.93 1.20
C LEU A 98 9.34 4.50 0.24
N THR A 99 9.05 4.40 -1.05
CA THR A 99 9.84 5.09 -2.04
C THR A 99 9.37 6.54 -2.12
N GLU A 100 10.03 7.32 -2.99
CA GLU A 100 9.58 8.67 -3.26
C GLU A 100 8.14 8.67 -3.77
N LYS A 101 7.83 7.71 -4.65
CA LYS A 101 6.47 7.58 -5.16
C LYS A 101 5.51 7.23 -4.03
N GLY A 102 5.93 6.33 -3.14
CA GLY A 102 5.11 5.99 -1.99
C GLY A 102 4.89 7.17 -1.07
N GLN A 103 5.93 7.99 -0.88
CA GLN A 103 5.80 9.19 -0.06
C GLN A 103 4.79 10.16 -0.67
N SER A 104 4.74 10.24 -1.99
CA SER A 104 3.80 11.14 -2.64
C SER A 104 2.36 10.75 -2.37
N PHE A 105 2.13 9.50 -2.00
CA PHE A 105 0.79 9.01 -1.71
C PHE A 105 0.38 9.26 -0.26
N VAL A 106 1.31 9.64 0.60
CA VAL A 106 1.01 9.81 2.03
C VAL A 106 -0.14 10.78 2.28
N PRO A 107 -0.20 11.95 1.62
CA PRO A 107 -1.35 12.83 1.85
C PRO A 107 -2.69 12.17 1.55
N VAL A 108 -2.71 11.32 0.51
CA VAL A 108 -3.94 10.59 0.17
C VAL A 108 -4.28 9.59 1.25
N LEU A 109 -3.26 8.86 1.75
CA LEU A 109 -3.48 7.91 2.84
C LEU A 109 -4.04 8.58 4.07
N MET A 110 -3.48 9.74 4.41
CA MET A 110 -3.95 10.44 5.60
C MET A 110 -5.38 10.95 5.41
N ALA A 111 -5.71 11.39 4.19
CA ALA A 111 -7.07 11.79 3.91
C ALA A 111 -8.03 10.60 4.00
N LEU A 112 -7.60 9.45 3.50
CA LEU A 112 -8.40 8.23 3.60
C LEU A 112 -8.61 7.86 5.07
N ARG A 113 -7.55 7.97 5.86
CA ARG A 113 -7.62 7.66 7.28
C ARG A 113 -8.66 8.54 7.98
N GLU A 114 -8.60 9.84 7.71
CA GLU A 114 -9.53 10.76 8.35
C GLU A 114 -10.96 10.49 7.91
N TRP A 115 -11.15 10.30 6.62
CA TRP A 115 -12.48 10.02 6.12
C TRP A 115 -13.02 8.72 6.70
N GLY A 116 -12.15 7.71 6.75
CA GLY A 116 -12.55 6.41 7.30
C GLY A 116 -12.91 6.50 8.76
N ARG A 117 -12.13 7.28 9.51
CA ARG A 117 -12.41 7.46 10.93
C ARG A 117 -13.77 8.13 11.14
N GLU A 118 -14.05 9.15 10.36
CA GLU A 118 -15.28 9.92 10.56
C GLU A 118 -16.51 9.22 10.02
N HIS A 119 -16.36 8.48 8.92
CA HIS A 119 -17.54 8.00 8.20
C HIS A 119 -17.66 6.50 8.10
N ALA A 120 -16.55 5.80 8.02
CA ALA A 120 -16.60 4.34 7.85
C ALA A 120 -16.59 3.61 9.18
N LEU A 121 -15.89 4.14 10.17
CA LEU A 121 -15.81 3.52 11.48
C LEU A 121 -16.72 4.20 12.49
N THR A 122 -17.73 4.86 12.00
CA THR A 122 -18.63 5.57 12.91
C THR A 122 -19.26 4.64 13.94
N CYS A 123 -19.54 3.40 13.54
CA CYS A 123 -20.10 2.45 14.50
C CYS A 123 -19.17 2.23 15.68
N LEU A 124 -17.90 1.97 15.39
CA LEU A 124 -16.92 1.73 16.44
C LEU A 124 -16.64 2.98 17.23
N LEU A 125 -16.42 4.07 16.53
CA LEU A 125 -16.14 5.34 17.20
C LEU A 125 -17.32 5.80 18.01
N TYR A 126 -18.48 5.61 17.45
CA TYR A 126 -19.68 5.99 18.14
C TYR A 126 -19.87 5.17 19.42
N THR A 127 -19.56 3.88 19.32
CA THR A 127 -19.68 3.02 20.49
C THR A 127 -18.70 3.48 21.57
N SER A 128 -17.50 3.83 21.19
CA SER A 128 -16.52 4.34 22.13
C SER A 128 -17.00 5.64 22.75
N ASP A 129 -17.51 6.53 21.93
CA ASP A 129 -18.01 7.81 22.42
C ASP A 129 -19.19 7.62 23.36
N ALA A 130 -20.06 6.70 22.99
CA ALA A 130 -21.21 6.42 23.84
C ALA A 130 -20.77 5.89 25.19
N ALA A 131 -19.71 5.08 25.18
CA ALA A 131 -19.17 4.57 26.44
C ALA A 131 -18.63 5.70 27.29
N ASP A 132 -18.07 6.71 26.66
CA ASP A 132 -17.52 7.84 27.38
C ASP A 132 -18.60 8.72 27.97
N GLU A 133 -19.76 8.67 27.40
CA GLU A 133 -20.84 9.49 27.88
C GLU A 133 -21.60 8.82 28.99
#